data_7948835073da728cd32b97aea42778ac
#
_entry.id   7948835073da728cd32b97aea42778ac
#
_cell.length_a   1.000
_cell.length_b   1.000
_cell.length_c   1.000
_cell.angle_alpha   90.00
_cell.angle_beta   90.00
_cell.angle_gamma   90.00
#
_symmetry.space_group_name_H-M   'P 1'
#
loop_
_entity.id
_entity.type
_entity.pdbx_description
1 polymer ?
#
loop_
_entity_poly.entity_id
_entity_poly.type
_entity_poly.pdbx_seq_one_letter_code
_entity_poly.pdbx_strand_id
1 'polypeptide(L)'
;MDHRGRQQRLQHFLSNHRLDALLVVHPPNIRYLCGFTGSAGILVITGKNRVFFTDGRYTGQARAEVKGAKIVIARQGPLAAAAAWLAANRLSTKPKSGRGASPARIGIESEHMTVATRSRLAAALPSSLRLREAPALIEQARSIKDEEEIACLRSAVNLGSSLFDRALETIRPGVRETDVAAEMEYAARKAGAEAMSFETIIASGARSALPHGRASHAAIPAEGFVVCDFGVILTGYCSDMTRTVYVGRPSAEARGVYQAVQQAQQAAVDGVKPGIKAGEIDHIARKSLRNSGLAKYFTHSTGHGVGLEIHELPRLAAGQPEVLLPGMVITVEPGVYVPGKWGVRIEDMVLVTERGCEVLTPTSRELVAI
;
A
#
# COMPACT_ATOMS: atom_id res chain seq x y z
N MET A 1 15.28 -5.01 -10.20
CA MET A 1 13.84 -4.96 -10.62
C MET A 1 13.73 -4.93 -12.14
N ASP A 2 12.93 -5.82 -12.70
CA ASP A 2 12.71 -5.95 -14.15
C ASP A 2 11.67 -4.96 -14.71
N HIS A 3 12.00 -3.68 -14.72
CA HIS A 3 11.13 -2.64 -15.28
C HIS A 3 10.78 -2.87 -16.75
N ARG A 4 11.70 -3.44 -17.56
CA ARG A 4 11.44 -3.70 -18.97
C ARG A 4 10.41 -4.81 -19.16
N GLY A 5 10.53 -5.89 -18.43
CA GLY A 5 9.55 -6.98 -18.46
C GLY A 5 8.17 -6.54 -17.97
N ARG A 6 8.10 -5.70 -16.91
CA ARG A 6 6.84 -5.12 -16.43
C ARG A 6 6.15 -4.28 -17.51
N GLN A 7 6.91 -3.44 -18.22
CA GLN A 7 6.40 -2.65 -19.33
C GLN A 7 5.95 -3.52 -20.52
N GLN A 8 6.65 -4.61 -20.83
CA GLN A 8 6.28 -5.54 -21.89
C GLN A 8 4.99 -6.30 -21.58
N ARG A 9 4.84 -6.78 -20.35
CA ARG A 9 3.59 -7.41 -19.89
C ARG A 9 2.42 -6.44 -20.01
N LEU A 10 2.61 -5.18 -19.58
CA LEU A 10 1.57 -4.16 -19.70
C LEU A 10 1.20 -3.87 -21.17
N GLN A 11 2.16 -3.83 -22.08
CA GLN A 11 1.89 -3.68 -23.53
C GLN A 11 0.99 -4.80 -24.07
N HIS A 12 1.19 -6.02 -23.59
CA HIS A 12 0.34 -7.15 -23.97
C HIS A 12 -1.10 -6.96 -23.43
N PHE A 13 -1.25 -6.51 -22.19
CA PHE A 13 -2.57 -6.22 -21.62
C PHE A 13 -3.33 -5.11 -22.35
N LEU A 14 -2.64 -4.09 -22.89
CA LEU A 14 -3.30 -3.02 -23.65
C LEU A 14 -4.12 -3.57 -24.81
N SER A 15 -3.59 -4.53 -25.58
CA SER A 15 -4.29 -5.13 -26.69
C SER A 15 -5.53 -5.91 -26.28
N ASN A 16 -5.46 -6.64 -25.15
CA ASN A 16 -6.58 -7.40 -24.60
C ASN A 16 -7.74 -6.48 -24.18
N HIS A 17 -7.42 -5.28 -23.67
CA HIS A 17 -8.39 -4.27 -23.27
C HIS A 17 -8.75 -3.27 -24.37
N ARG A 18 -8.29 -3.53 -25.60
CA ARG A 18 -8.55 -2.68 -26.77
C ARG A 18 -8.11 -1.22 -26.54
N LEU A 19 -6.99 -1.02 -25.84
CA LEU A 19 -6.34 0.27 -25.65
C LEU A 19 -5.16 0.41 -26.61
N ASP A 20 -5.02 1.57 -27.24
CA ASP A 20 -3.92 1.87 -28.16
C ASP A 20 -2.73 2.48 -27.42
N ALA A 21 -2.98 3.10 -26.26
CA ALA A 21 -1.98 3.61 -25.34
C ALA A 21 -2.53 3.60 -23.89
N LEU A 22 -1.62 3.63 -22.92
CA LEU A 22 -1.91 3.93 -21.52
C LEU A 22 -1.08 5.14 -21.10
N LEU A 23 -1.73 6.09 -20.44
CA LEU A 23 -1.11 7.26 -19.85
C LEU A 23 -1.10 7.07 -18.34
N VAL A 24 0.09 6.87 -17.78
CA VAL A 24 0.33 6.60 -16.35
C VAL A 24 0.77 7.89 -15.68
N VAL A 25 0.05 8.30 -14.64
CA VAL A 25 0.28 9.54 -13.90
C VAL A 25 0.58 9.30 -12.43
N HIS A 26 0.20 8.13 -11.91
CA HIS A 26 0.35 7.78 -10.51
C HIS A 26 1.81 7.49 -10.17
N PRO A 27 2.43 8.24 -9.22
CA PRO A 27 3.86 8.09 -8.94
C PRO A 27 4.29 6.66 -8.56
N PRO A 28 3.58 5.90 -7.70
CA PRO A 28 3.90 4.51 -7.42
C PRO A 28 3.89 3.62 -8.68
N ASN A 29 2.93 3.82 -9.59
CA ASN A 29 2.86 3.09 -10.84
C ASN A 29 4.00 3.45 -11.80
N ILE A 30 4.40 4.73 -11.84
CA ILE A 30 5.58 5.19 -12.58
C ILE A 30 6.84 4.55 -12.00
N ARG A 31 7.00 4.57 -10.68
CA ARG A 31 8.14 3.92 -9.98
C ARG A 31 8.18 2.41 -10.30
N TYR A 32 7.06 1.72 -10.20
CA TYR A 32 6.95 0.29 -10.55
C TYR A 32 7.37 -0.01 -11.97
N LEU A 33 6.92 0.82 -12.92
CA LEU A 33 7.13 0.60 -14.35
C LEU A 33 8.50 1.04 -14.86
N CYS A 34 9.05 2.15 -14.36
CA CYS A 34 10.31 2.68 -14.91
C CYS A 34 11.35 3.13 -13.88
N GLY A 35 11.09 2.98 -12.59
CA GLY A 35 12.04 3.27 -11.51
C GLY A 35 12.10 4.74 -11.09
N PHE A 36 11.38 5.65 -11.74
CA PHE A 36 11.44 7.08 -11.40
C PHE A 36 10.77 7.38 -10.07
N THR A 37 11.49 8.11 -9.20
CA THR A 37 11.05 8.42 -7.83
C THR A 37 10.63 9.87 -7.62
N GLY A 38 10.75 10.73 -8.64
CA GLY A 38 10.39 12.14 -8.56
C GLY A 38 8.87 12.37 -8.59
N SER A 39 8.43 13.54 -8.11
CA SER A 39 7.00 13.87 -7.95
C SER A 39 6.30 14.38 -9.21
N ALA A 40 7.02 14.59 -10.33
CA ALA A 40 6.44 15.09 -11.57
C ALA A 40 6.89 14.24 -12.78
N GLY A 41 6.05 13.32 -13.18
CA GLY A 41 6.31 12.42 -14.30
C GLY A 41 5.01 11.93 -14.94
N ILE A 42 5.07 11.60 -16.22
CA ILE A 42 4.03 10.90 -16.96
C ILE A 42 4.71 9.86 -17.83
N LEU A 43 4.25 8.62 -17.75
CA LEU A 43 4.71 7.56 -18.62
C LEU A 43 3.61 7.21 -19.62
N VAL A 44 3.94 7.30 -20.92
CA VAL A 44 3.04 6.85 -21.98
C VAL A 44 3.58 5.53 -22.54
N ILE A 45 2.74 4.51 -22.50
CA ILE A 45 3.02 3.18 -23.05
C ILE A 45 2.06 2.91 -24.21
N THR A 46 2.60 2.53 -25.35
CA THR A 46 1.86 2.08 -26.54
C THR A 46 2.32 0.68 -26.92
N GLY A 47 1.70 0.03 -27.88
CA GLY A 47 2.18 -1.25 -28.40
C GLY A 47 3.64 -1.24 -28.90
N LYS A 48 4.20 -0.07 -29.22
CA LYS A 48 5.56 0.06 -29.78
C LYS A 48 6.49 0.94 -28.96
N ASN A 49 5.96 1.97 -28.29
CA ASN A 49 6.75 3.01 -27.67
C ASN A 49 6.48 3.08 -26.15
N ARG A 50 7.51 3.50 -25.44
CA ARG A 50 7.50 3.82 -24.01
C ARG A 50 8.22 5.14 -23.86
N VAL A 51 7.50 6.18 -23.42
CA VAL A 51 8.04 7.53 -23.35
C VAL A 51 7.69 8.12 -21.99
N PHE A 52 8.71 8.53 -21.28
CA PHE A 52 8.59 9.19 -19.99
C PHE A 52 8.78 10.69 -20.15
N PHE A 53 7.85 11.47 -19.65
CA PHE A 53 7.83 12.92 -19.69
C PHE A 53 8.01 13.47 -18.27
N THR A 54 8.95 14.38 -18.10
CA THR A 54 9.15 15.13 -16.86
C THR A 54 9.59 16.55 -17.19
N ASP A 55 9.72 17.41 -16.17
CA ASP A 55 10.17 18.78 -16.38
C ASP A 55 11.66 18.97 -16.04
N GLY A 56 12.16 20.21 -16.24
CA GLY A 56 13.58 20.54 -16.11
C GLY A 56 14.18 20.26 -14.71
N ARG A 57 13.36 20.28 -13.65
CA ARG A 57 13.80 20.01 -12.26
C ARG A 57 14.35 18.59 -12.11
N TYR A 58 13.83 17.66 -12.88
CA TYR A 58 14.14 16.22 -12.80
C TYR A 58 15.08 15.73 -13.91
N THR A 59 15.72 16.62 -14.68
CA THR A 59 16.56 16.20 -15.83
C THR A 59 17.65 15.21 -15.44
N GLY A 60 18.40 15.48 -14.37
CA GLY A 60 19.46 14.58 -13.89
C GLY A 60 18.90 13.28 -13.31
N GLN A 61 17.91 13.40 -12.45
CA GLN A 61 17.26 12.25 -11.79
C GLN A 61 16.62 11.29 -12.79
N ALA A 62 15.85 11.82 -13.76
CA ALA A 62 15.24 10.96 -14.78
C ALA A 62 16.26 10.19 -15.61
N ARG A 63 17.42 10.81 -15.95
CA ARG A 63 18.50 10.12 -16.67
C ARG A 63 19.14 8.99 -15.85
N ALA A 64 19.22 9.15 -14.55
CA ALA A 64 19.79 8.15 -13.65
C ALA A 64 18.80 6.99 -13.39
N GLU A 65 17.54 7.31 -13.15
CA GLU A 65 16.55 6.36 -12.63
C GLU A 65 15.70 5.67 -13.70
N VAL A 66 15.31 6.39 -14.77
CA VAL A 66 14.33 5.85 -15.74
C VAL A 66 14.91 4.69 -16.53
N LYS A 67 14.26 3.55 -16.46
CA LYS A 67 14.61 2.33 -17.21
C LYS A 67 13.52 1.98 -18.22
N GLY A 68 13.94 1.55 -19.41
CA GLY A 68 13.06 0.99 -20.42
C GLY A 68 12.20 1.99 -21.21
N ALA A 69 12.28 3.28 -20.94
CA ALA A 69 11.52 4.33 -21.63
C ALA A 69 12.42 5.45 -22.16
N LYS A 70 12.01 6.08 -23.28
CA LYS A 70 12.64 7.28 -23.81
C LYS A 70 12.27 8.48 -22.93
N ILE A 71 13.25 9.26 -22.50
CA ILE A 71 13.03 10.43 -21.65
C ILE A 71 12.81 11.68 -22.50
N VAL A 72 11.80 12.47 -22.17
CA VAL A 72 11.50 13.78 -22.74
C VAL A 72 11.40 14.81 -21.62
N ILE A 73 12.28 15.84 -21.68
CA ILE A 73 12.24 16.95 -20.73
C ILE A 73 11.32 18.03 -21.31
N ALA A 74 10.18 18.22 -20.66
CA ALA A 74 9.10 19.08 -21.11
C ALA A 74 9.28 20.53 -20.62
N ARG A 75 9.23 21.49 -21.53
CA ARG A 75 9.30 22.94 -21.17
C ARG A 75 7.95 23.47 -20.64
N GLN A 76 6.83 22.94 -21.12
CA GLN A 76 5.47 23.37 -20.76
C GLN A 76 4.78 22.39 -19.79
N GLY A 77 5.56 21.54 -19.12
CA GLY A 77 5.08 20.52 -18.21
C GLY A 77 4.79 19.16 -18.86
N PRO A 78 4.86 18.09 -18.08
CA PRO A 78 4.80 16.72 -18.59
C PRO A 78 3.45 16.37 -19.25
N LEU A 79 2.31 16.91 -18.77
CA LEU A 79 0.98 16.61 -19.33
C LEU A 79 0.83 17.18 -20.76
N ALA A 80 1.22 18.42 -20.97
CA ALA A 80 1.15 19.07 -22.29
C ALA A 80 2.07 18.35 -23.30
N ALA A 81 3.28 17.97 -22.86
CA ALA A 81 4.22 17.25 -23.71
C ALA A 81 3.72 15.84 -24.07
N ALA A 82 3.12 15.12 -23.12
CA ALA A 82 2.51 13.81 -23.36
C ALA A 82 1.33 13.91 -24.34
N ALA A 83 0.45 14.91 -24.18
CA ALA A 83 -0.67 15.17 -25.09
C ALA A 83 -0.18 15.50 -26.51
N ALA A 84 0.80 16.40 -26.65
CA ALA A 84 1.40 16.74 -27.94
C ALA A 84 2.06 15.53 -28.61
N TRP A 85 2.76 14.70 -27.82
CA TRP A 85 3.38 13.48 -28.33
C TRP A 85 2.33 12.47 -28.81
N LEU A 86 1.24 12.26 -28.06
CA LEU A 86 0.13 11.39 -28.45
C LEU A 86 -0.54 11.88 -29.74
N ALA A 87 -0.75 13.18 -29.88
CA ALA A 87 -1.34 13.80 -31.07
C ALA A 87 -0.45 13.63 -32.33
N ALA A 88 0.87 13.77 -32.19
CA ALA A 88 1.84 13.65 -33.27
C ALA A 88 2.09 12.20 -33.71
N ASN A 89 2.03 11.27 -32.78
CA ASN A 89 2.26 9.86 -33.08
C ASN A 89 0.94 9.20 -33.41
N ARG A 90 0.60 9.17 -34.70
CA ARG A 90 -0.63 8.56 -35.24
C ARG A 90 -0.84 7.16 -34.64
N LEU A 91 -1.56 7.08 -33.52
CA LEU A 91 -2.01 5.83 -32.92
C LEU A 91 -3.18 5.35 -33.80
N SER A 92 -2.86 4.73 -34.94
CA SER A 92 -3.84 4.39 -35.95
C SER A 92 -4.24 2.94 -35.80
N THR A 93 -5.49 2.70 -35.51
CA THR A 93 -6.14 1.47 -35.96
C THR A 93 -6.19 1.49 -37.46
N LYS A 94 -5.54 0.54 -38.15
CA LYS A 94 -5.72 0.34 -39.59
C LYS A 94 -7.22 0.27 -39.90
N PRO A 95 -7.77 1.01 -40.84
CA PRO A 95 -9.18 0.88 -41.20
C PRO A 95 -9.43 -0.58 -41.59
N LYS A 96 -10.26 -1.27 -40.88
CA LYS A 96 -10.90 -2.49 -41.42
C LYS A 96 -11.72 -2.01 -42.62
N SER A 97 -11.49 -2.62 -43.76
CA SER A 97 -12.07 -2.29 -45.05
C SER A 97 -13.47 -1.67 -44.94
N GLY A 98 -13.65 -0.44 -45.46
CA GLY A 98 -14.95 0.17 -45.76
C GLY A 98 -15.59 1.07 -44.71
N ARG A 99 -15.01 1.28 -43.52
CA ARG A 99 -15.47 2.27 -42.53
C ARG A 99 -14.33 3.22 -42.14
N GLY A 100 -14.65 4.50 -41.92
CA GLY A 100 -13.69 5.49 -41.46
C GLY A 100 -12.92 5.03 -40.20
N ALA A 101 -11.65 5.46 -40.06
CA ALA A 101 -10.82 5.08 -38.92
C ALA A 101 -11.49 5.45 -37.60
N SER A 102 -11.69 4.47 -36.71
CA SER A 102 -12.19 4.75 -35.35
C SER A 102 -11.13 5.51 -34.55
N PRO A 103 -11.54 6.44 -33.68
CA PRO A 103 -10.60 7.14 -32.80
C PRO A 103 -9.78 6.13 -31.94
N ALA A 104 -8.49 6.42 -31.83
CA ALA A 104 -7.63 5.62 -30.95
C ALA A 104 -8.01 5.83 -29.48
N ARG A 105 -7.90 4.78 -28.68
CA ARG A 105 -8.32 4.74 -27.27
C ARG A 105 -7.11 4.88 -26.36
N ILE A 106 -7.09 5.96 -25.61
CA ILE A 106 -6.05 6.25 -24.62
C ILE A 106 -6.58 5.89 -23.25
N GLY A 107 -6.03 4.84 -22.64
CA GLY A 107 -6.33 4.48 -21.27
C GLY A 107 -5.77 5.52 -20.29
N ILE A 108 -6.52 5.82 -19.25
CA ILE A 108 -6.11 6.68 -18.13
C ILE A 108 -6.39 5.95 -16.82
N GLU A 109 -5.59 6.24 -15.81
CA GLU A 109 -5.77 5.76 -14.43
C GLU A 109 -6.89 6.56 -13.78
N SER A 110 -8.14 6.06 -13.86
CA SER A 110 -9.33 6.80 -13.41
C SER A 110 -9.35 7.06 -11.92
N GLU A 111 -8.78 6.17 -11.12
CA GLU A 111 -8.71 6.32 -9.65
C GLU A 111 -7.63 7.30 -9.18
N HIS A 112 -6.66 7.61 -10.06
CA HIS A 112 -5.52 8.48 -9.70
C HIS A 112 -5.51 9.80 -10.47
N MET A 113 -6.28 9.90 -11.55
CA MET A 113 -6.34 11.12 -12.34
C MET A 113 -7.47 12.04 -11.85
N THR A 114 -7.14 13.27 -11.46
CA THR A 114 -8.17 14.25 -11.09
C THR A 114 -9.04 14.63 -12.28
N VAL A 115 -10.31 14.97 -12.03
CA VAL A 115 -11.24 15.47 -13.06
C VAL A 115 -10.64 16.64 -13.84
N ALA A 116 -9.97 17.57 -13.16
CA ALA A 116 -9.33 18.72 -13.78
C ALA A 116 -8.18 18.31 -14.73
N THR A 117 -7.37 17.32 -14.33
CA THR A 117 -6.27 16.80 -15.17
C THR A 117 -6.83 16.08 -16.40
N ARG A 118 -7.86 15.26 -16.22
CA ARG A 118 -8.57 14.59 -17.32
C ARG A 118 -9.17 15.60 -18.32
N SER A 119 -9.81 16.66 -17.82
CA SER A 119 -10.41 17.70 -18.67
C SER A 119 -9.35 18.46 -19.48
N ARG A 120 -8.23 18.85 -18.84
CA ARG A 120 -7.10 19.49 -19.54
C ARG A 120 -6.50 18.57 -20.61
N LEU A 121 -6.32 17.29 -20.30
CA LEU A 121 -5.83 16.31 -21.27
C LEU A 121 -6.81 16.16 -22.44
N ALA A 122 -8.10 16.00 -22.17
CA ALA A 122 -9.13 15.87 -23.21
C ALA A 122 -9.18 17.09 -24.15
N ALA A 123 -9.05 18.31 -23.61
CA ALA A 123 -9.01 19.55 -24.40
C ALA A 123 -7.74 19.66 -25.28
N ALA A 124 -6.64 19.06 -24.86
CA ALA A 124 -5.36 19.08 -25.59
C ALA A 124 -5.26 18.00 -26.68
N LEU A 125 -6.15 17.00 -26.69
CA LEU A 125 -6.12 15.89 -27.65
C LEU A 125 -7.04 16.16 -28.86
N PRO A 126 -6.61 15.77 -30.08
CA PRO A 126 -7.47 15.85 -31.26
C PRO A 126 -8.63 14.83 -31.17
N SER A 127 -9.70 15.08 -31.92
CA SER A 127 -10.90 14.22 -31.95
C SER A 127 -10.64 12.77 -32.41
N SER A 128 -9.48 12.53 -33.04
CA SER A 128 -9.01 11.19 -33.43
C SER A 128 -8.49 10.36 -32.24
N LEU A 129 -8.35 10.96 -31.06
CA LEU A 129 -7.95 10.29 -29.79
C LEU A 129 -9.07 10.42 -28.77
N ARG A 130 -9.40 9.34 -28.08
CA ARG A 130 -10.42 9.34 -27.03
C ARG A 130 -9.89 8.75 -25.74
N LEU A 131 -10.09 9.44 -24.64
CA LEU A 131 -9.79 8.94 -23.32
C LEU A 131 -10.78 7.83 -22.92
N ARG A 132 -10.25 6.79 -22.29
CA ARG A 132 -10.99 5.66 -21.71
C ARG A 132 -10.45 5.36 -20.34
N GLU A 133 -11.31 5.04 -19.42
CA GLU A 133 -10.92 4.49 -18.12
C GLU A 133 -10.24 3.14 -18.36
N ALA A 134 -9.03 3.00 -17.86
CA ALA A 134 -8.33 1.73 -17.85
C ALA A 134 -8.70 0.96 -16.59
N PRO A 135 -8.86 -0.36 -16.65
CA PRO A 135 -8.90 -1.17 -15.43
C PRO A 135 -7.60 -1.00 -14.63
N ALA A 136 -7.61 -1.37 -13.36
CA ALA A 136 -6.46 -1.29 -12.44
C ALA A 136 -5.34 -2.29 -12.80
N LEU A 137 -4.83 -2.22 -14.04
CA LEU A 137 -3.89 -3.21 -14.61
C LEU A 137 -2.54 -3.20 -13.91
N ILE A 138 -2.09 -2.01 -13.50
CA ILE A 138 -0.78 -1.84 -12.85
C ILE A 138 -0.89 -2.25 -11.38
N GLU A 139 -1.96 -1.87 -10.71
CA GLU A 139 -2.25 -2.24 -9.32
C GLU A 139 -2.40 -3.76 -9.17
N GLN A 140 -3.09 -4.41 -10.12
CA GLN A 140 -3.16 -5.89 -10.19
C GLN A 140 -1.78 -6.52 -10.39
N ALA A 141 -0.93 -5.95 -11.24
CA ALA A 141 0.42 -6.44 -11.43
C ALA A 141 1.30 -6.22 -10.18
N ARG A 142 1.12 -5.10 -9.46
CA ARG A 142 1.81 -4.77 -8.21
C ARG A 142 1.39 -5.67 -7.04
N SER A 143 0.20 -6.23 -7.09
CA SER A 143 -0.28 -7.10 -6.00
C SER A 143 0.58 -8.37 -5.85
N ILE A 144 1.17 -8.86 -6.95
CA ILE A 144 2.07 -10.03 -6.96
C ILE A 144 3.52 -9.53 -7.04
N LYS A 145 4.26 -9.66 -5.95
CA LYS A 145 5.63 -9.18 -5.80
C LYS A 145 6.63 -10.17 -6.39
N ASP A 146 7.62 -9.65 -7.10
CA ASP A 146 8.79 -10.44 -7.49
C ASP A 146 9.78 -10.57 -6.32
N GLU A 147 10.83 -11.40 -6.48
CA GLU A 147 11.81 -11.67 -5.43
C GLU A 147 12.55 -10.41 -4.95
N GLU A 148 12.85 -9.46 -5.86
CA GLU A 148 13.51 -8.21 -5.49
C GLU A 148 12.57 -7.29 -4.69
N GLU A 149 11.27 -7.25 -5.02
CA GLU A 149 10.25 -6.52 -4.26
C GLU A 149 10.07 -7.14 -2.87
N ILE A 150 10.03 -8.47 -2.77
CA ILE A 150 9.95 -9.18 -1.48
C ILE A 150 11.19 -8.87 -0.62
N ALA A 151 12.37 -8.82 -1.20
CA ALA A 151 13.59 -8.45 -0.47
C ALA A 151 13.53 -7.01 0.07
N CYS A 152 13.00 -6.06 -0.70
CA CYS A 152 12.77 -4.69 -0.24
C CYS A 152 11.76 -4.63 0.92
N LEU A 153 10.64 -5.37 0.79
CA LEU A 153 9.63 -5.47 1.85
C LEU A 153 10.21 -6.06 3.13
N ARG A 154 10.98 -7.14 3.06
CA ARG A 154 11.68 -7.72 4.21
C ARG A 154 12.58 -6.70 4.90
N SER A 155 13.34 -5.92 4.12
CA SER A 155 14.21 -4.89 4.65
C SER A 155 13.41 -3.79 5.37
N ALA A 156 12.29 -3.36 4.79
CA ALA A 156 11.39 -2.37 5.41
C ALA A 156 10.75 -2.92 6.69
N VAL A 157 10.27 -4.17 6.67
CA VAL A 157 9.69 -4.85 7.85
C VAL A 157 10.72 -4.98 8.98
N ASN A 158 11.94 -5.40 8.68
CA ASN A 158 12.99 -5.53 9.69
C ASN A 158 13.33 -4.18 10.33
N LEU A 159 13.44 -3.11 9.51
CA LEU A 159 13.66 -1.78 10.05
C LEU A 159 12.45 -1.31 10.89
N GLY A 160 11.22 -1.46 10.39
CA GLY A 160 10.01 -1.12 11.13
C GLY A 160 9.96 -1.86 12.47
N SER A 161 10.18 -3.18 12.45
CA SER A 161 10.17 -4.00 13.68
C SER A 161 11.17 -3.53 14.74
N SER A 162 12.35 -3.06 14.34
CA SER A 162 13.35 -2.53 15.28
C SER A 162 12.91 -1.24 16.00
N LEU A 163 11.94 -0.52 15.45
CA LEU A 163 11.40 0.69 16.09
C LEU A 163 10.49 0.38 17.27
N PHE A 164 9.96 -0.84 17.35
CA PHE A 164 9.15 -1.24 18.50
C PHE A 164 9.93 -1.22 19.82
N ASP A 165 11.21 -1.55 19.79
CA ASP A 165 12.08 -1.46 20.96
C ASP A 165 12.18 0.00 21.45
N ARG A 166 12.21 0.98 20.54
CA ARG A 166 12.17 2.40 20.89
C ARG A 166 10.85 2.82 21.52
N ALA A 167 9.73 2.28 21.01
CA ALA A 167 8.44 2.50 21.67
C ALA A 167 8.46 1.94 23.10
N LEU A 168 8.95 0.72 23.29
CA LEU A 168 9.06 0.09 24.62
C LEU A 168 9.97 0.87 25.59
N GLU A 169 11.06 1.43 25.10
CA GLU A 169 11.97 2.28 25.90
C GLU A 169 11.34 3.61 26.30
N THR A 170 10.41 4.15 25.51
CA THR A 170 9.84 5.49 25.70
C THR A 170 8.51 5.48 26.43
N ILE A 171 7.68 4.43 26.23
CA ILE A 171 6.37 4.32 26.87
C ILE A 171 6.52 4.23 28.39
N ARG A 172 6.00 5.25 29.09
CA ARG A 172 5.96 5.33 30.57
C ARG A 172 4.71 6.15 30.97
N PRO A 173 4.17 5.93 32.16
CA PRO A 173 3.13 6.81 32.70
C PRO A 173 3.54 8.28 32.66
N GLY A 174 2.65 9.13 32.15
CA GLY A 174 2.87 10.58 32.05
C GLY A 174 3.59 11.06 30.78
N VAL A 175 4.25 10.19 30.01
CA VAL A 175 4.84 10.52 28.70
C VAL A 175 3.70 10.75 27.71
N ARG A 176 3.83 11.70 26.79
CA ARG A 176 2.80 11.97 25.77
C ARG A 176 2.91 10.95 24.65
N GLU A 177 1.76 10.63 24.04
CA GLU A 177 1.72 9.77 22.85
C GLU A 177 2.61 10.36 21.71
N THR A 178 2.59 11.69 21.52
CA THR A 178 3.44 12.38 20.55
C THR A 178 4.92 12.25 20.83
N ASP A 179 5.35 12.13 22.08
CA ASP A 179 6.76 11.99 22.42
C ASP A 179 7.27 10.61 22.04
N VAL A 180 6.43 9.56 22.24
CA VAL A 180 6.72 8.19 21.77
C VAL A 180 6.83 8.14 20.25
N ALA A 181 5.85 8.71 19.53
CA ALA A 181 5.87 8.77 18.07
C ALA A 181 7.11 9.50 17.54
N ALA A 182 7.46 10.65 18.14
CA ALA A 182 8.63 11.44 17.74
C ALA A 182 9.95 10.67 17.87
N GLU A 183 10.15 9.94 18.97
CA GLU A 183 11.33 9.09 19.17
C GLU A 183 11.42 7.96 18.14
N MET A 184 10.30 7.32 17.83
CA MET A 184 10.24 6.29 16.79
C MET A 184 10.55 6.85 15.41
N GLU A 185 9.95 7.98 15.03
CA GLU A 185 10.16 8.63 13.72
C GLU A 185 11.59 9.15 13.56
N TYR A 186 12.16 9.69 14.64
CA TYR A 186 13.57 10.09 14.67
C TYR A 186 14.50 8.88 14.46
N ALA A 187 14.23 7.77 15.16
CA ALA A 187 15.00 6.54 15.03
C ALA A 187 14.87 5.96 13.61
N ALA A 188 13.65 5.94 13.03
CA ALA A 188 13.40 5.52 11.66
C ALA A 188 14.26 6.32 10.66
N ARG A 189 14.24 7.64 10.77
CA ARG A 189 15.00 8.53 9.88
C ARG A 189 16.51 8.31 10.03
N LYS A 190 17.01 8.14 11.24
CA LYS A 190 18.43 7.85 11.49
C LYS A 190 18.87 6.50 10.93
N ALA A 191 17.98 5.53 10.93
CA ALA A 191 18.22 4.19 10.39
C ALA A 191 18.05 4.12 8.84
N GLY A 192 17.74 5.25 8.17
CA GLY A 192 17.72 5.37 6.72
C GLY A 192 16.33 5.21 6.09
N ALA A 193 15.24 5.21 6.87
CA ALA A 193 13.89 5.25 6.29
C ALA A 193 13.68 6.51 5.44
N GLU A 194 13.06 6.34 4.26
CA GLU A 194 12.66 7.44 3.37
C GLU A 194 11.55 8.30 4.00
N ALA A 195 10.62 7.65 4.68
CA ALA A 195 9.51 8.25 5.45
C ALA A 195 8.88 7.20 6.35
N MET A 196 7.91 7.61 7.19
CA MET A 196 6.93 6.67 7.73
C MET A 196 5.95 6.26 6.62
N SER A 197 5.42 5.03 6.66
CA SER A 197 4.45 4.54 5.67
C SER A 197 3.10 5.26 5.78
N PHE A 198 2.78 5.69 6.98
CA PHE A 198 1.60 6.46 7.35
C PHE A 198 1.89 7.24 8.65
N GLU A 199 0.90 8.01 9.10
CA GLU A 199 1.02 8.78 10.34
C GLU A 199 1.02 7.83 11.55
N THR A 200 2.09 7.83 12.34
CA THR A 200 2.31 6.93 13.48
C THR A 200 1.17 7.00 14.48
N ILE A 201 0.60 5.85 14.81
CA ILE A 201 -0.47 5.72 15.79
C ILE A 201 0.17 5.27 17.12
N ILE A 202 0.04 6.13 18.14
CA ILE A 202 0.25 5.78 19.55
C ILE A 202 -1.02 6.20 20.27
N ALA A 203 -1.83 5.22 20.65
CA ALA A 203 -3.13 5.47 21.27
C ALA A 203 -3.23 4.74 22.62
N SER A 204 -3.34 5.50 23.72
CA SER A 204 -3.23 4.97 25.08
C SER A 204 -4.52 5.04 25.89
N GLY A 205 -4.70 4.12 26.84
CA GLY A 205 -5.88 4.07 27.71
C GLY A 205 -7.18 4.00 26.93
N ALA A 206 -8.14 4.87 27.25
CA ALA A 206 -9.42 4.95 26.53
C ALA A 206 -9.26 5.34 25.05
N ARG A 207 -8.18 6.03 24.68
CA ARG A 207 -7.89 6.39 23.29
C ARG A 207 -7.48 5.19 22.45
N SER A 208 -6.99 4.11 23.05
CA SER A 208 -6.69 2.86 22.34
C SER A 208 -7.93 2.27 21.64
N ALA A 209 -9.14 2.66 22.07
CA ALA A 209 -10.39 2.31 21.41
C ALA A 209 -10.65 3.06 20.08
N LEU A 210 -9.76 3.93 19.65
CA LEU A 210 -9.81 4.63 18.36
C LEU A 210 -8.97 3.85 17.34
N PRO A 211 -9.56 3.17 16.34
CA PRO A 211 -8.78 2.38 15.35
C PRO A 211 -7.68 3.18 14.64
N HIS A 212 -7.96 4.46 14.36
CA HIS A 212 -7.01 5.40 13.74
C HIS A 212 -6.65 6.53 14.72
N GLY A 213 -6.36 6.17 15.97
CA GLY A 213 -6.02 7.09 17.06
C GLY A 213 -4.61 7.64 16.91
N ARG A 214 -4.42 8.65 16.04
CA ARG A 214 -3.14 9.33 15.86
C ARG A 214 -2.55 9.77 17.19
N ALA A 215 -1.21 9.74 17.30
CA ALA A 215 -0.53 10.21 18.47
C ALA A 215 -0.93 11.66 18.84
N SER A 216 -1.25 11.89 20.10
CA SER A 216 -1.75 13.17 20.61
C SER A 216 -0.93 13.65 21.80
N HIS A 217 -1.26 14.85 22.33
CA HIS A 217 -0.67 15.35 23.57
C HIS A 217 -1.21 14.66 24.83
N ALA A 218 -2.08 13.62 24.68
CA ALA A 218 -2.54 12.85 25.82
C ALA A 218 -1.36 12.15 26.49
N ALA A 219 -1.32 12.24 27.82
CA ALA A 219 -0.35 11.51 28.62
C ALA A 219 -0.78 10.04 28.75
N ILE A 220 0.18 9.15 28.60
CA ILE A 220 -0.03 7.71 28.80
C ILE A 220 -0.44 7.48 30.25
N PRO A 221 -1.57 6.78 30.50
CA PRO A 221 -2.04 6.53 31.87
C PRO A 221 -1.14 5.55 32.61
N ALA A 222 -1.27 5.54 33.95
CA ALA A 222 -0.52 4.60 34.80
C ALA A 222 -0.95 3.13 34.61
N GLU A 223 -2.15 2.90 34.03
CA GLU A 223 -2.67 1.56 33.75
C GLU A 223 -3.53 1.59 32.46
N GLY A 224 -3.30 0.64 31.56
CA GLY A 224 -4.10 0.49 30.34
C GLY A 224 -3.32 0.06 29.12
N PHE A 225 -4.04 -0.26 28.05
CA PHE A 225 -3.45 -0.60 26.76
C PHE A 225 -2.87 0.62 26.05
N VAL A 226 -1.79 0.39 25.32
CA VAL A 226 -1.23 1.32 24.34
C VAL A 226 -1.10 0.60 23.01
N VAL A 227 -1.87 1.03 22.02
CA VAL A 227 -1.75 0.55 20.63
C VAL A 227 -0.64 1.35 19.96
N CYS A 228 0.35 0.64 19.43
CA CYS A 228 1.46 1.17 18.64
C CYS A 228 1.35 0.60 17.22
N ASP A 229 0.96 1.45 16.26
CA ASP A 229 0.78 1.06 14.87
C ASP A 229 1.60 2.01 13.99
N PHE A 230 2.53 1.44 13.23
CA PHE A 230 3.55 2.17 12.50
C PHE A 230 4.20 1.32 11.42
N GLY A 231 4.75 2.01 10.45
CA GLY A 231 5.55 1.39 9.39
C GLY A 231 6.51 2.40 8.77
N VAL A 232 7.47 1.91 8.02
CA VAL A 232 8.48 2.74 7.34
C VAL A 232 8.50 2.48 5.85
N ILE A 233 8.89 3.48 5.09
CA ILE A 233 9.23 3.35 3.68
C ILE A 233 10.74 3.20 3.55
N LEU A 234 11.17 2.07 2.99
CA LEU A 234 12.57 1.81 2.68
C LEU A 234 12.69 1.31 1.24
N THR A 235 13.58 1.93 0.45
CA THR A 235 13.68 1.66 -1.00
C THR A 235 12.33 1.73 -1.74
N GLY A 236 11.40 2.58 -1.21
CA GLY A 236 10.07 2.82 -1.73
C GLY A 236 9.01 1.82 -1.32
N TYR A 237 9.35 0.77 -0.60
CA TYR A 237 8.40 -0.23 -0.11
C TYR A 237 8.00 0.06 1.33
N CYS A 238 6.71 -0.06 1.61
CA CYS A 238 6.13 0.16 2.92
C CYS A 238 6.27 -1.09 3.80
N SER A 239 6.56 -0.89 5.08
CA SER A 239 6.23 -1.86 6.12
C SER A 239 5.00 -1.42 6.89
N ASP A 240 4.42 -2.35 7.62
CA ASP A 240 3.24 -2.18 8.45
C ASP A 240 3.30 -3.12 9.65
N MET A 241 3.03 -2.62 10.85
CA MET A 241 2.99 -3.45 12.05
C MET A 241 2.21 -2.77 13.17
N THR A 242 1.30 -3.51 13.79
CA THR A 242 0.70 -3.10 15.06
C THR A 242 1.08 -4.05 16.18
N ARG A 243 1.48 -3.48 17.32
CA ARG A 243 1.56 -4.15 18.60
C ARG A 243 0.82 -3.36 19.66
N THR A 244 0.15 -4.08 20.56
CA THR A 244 -0.48 -3.47 21.73
C THR A 244 0.26 -3.90 22.98
N VAL A 245 0.68 -2.95 23.80
CA VAL A 245 1.32 -3.20 25.10
C VAL A 245 0.37 -2.81 26.24
N TYR A 246 0.70 -3.18 27.47
CA TYR A 246 -0.05 -2.79 28.65
C TYR A 246 0.87 -2.07 29.64
N VAL A 247 0.50 -0.87 30.02
CA VAL A 247 1.18 -0.12 31.07
C VAL A 247 0.59 -0.55 32.42
N GLY A 248 1.45 -0.87 33.39
CA GLY A 248 1.03 -1.38 34.68
C GLY A 248 0.73 -2.88 34.69
N ARG A 249 -0.07 -3.37 35.64
CA ARG A 249 -0.38 -4.79 35.80
C ARG A 249 -1.70 -5.17 35.12
N PRO A 250 -1.66 -5.91 33.99
CA PRO A 250 -2.88 -6.25 33.26
C PRO A 250 -3.80 -7.15 34.10
N SER A 251 -5.08 -6.77 34.19
CA SER A 251 -6.13 -7.56 34.83
C SER A 251 -6.41 -8.86 34.06
N ALA A 252 -7.16 -9.78 34.67
CA ALA A 252 -7.60 -11.01 33.99
C ALA A 252 -8.45 -10.69 32.76
N GLU A 253 -9.31 -9.65 32.80
CA GLU A 253 -10.10 -9.17 31.66
C GLU A 253 -9.19 -8.67 30.54
N ALA A 254 -8.22 -7.80 30.85
CA ALA A 254 -7.27 -7.29 29.86
C ALA A 254 -6.48 -8.40 29.17
N ARG A 255 -5.98 -9.38 29.92
CA ARG A 255 -5.31 -10.57 29.35
C ARG A 255 -6.24 -11.38 28.46
N GLY A 256 -7.48 -11.60 28.89
CA GLY A 256 -8.47 -12.36 28.11
C GLY A 256 -8.80 -11.70 26.78
N VAL A 257 -8.95 -10.37 26.76
CA VAL A 257 -9.18 -9.61 25.54
C VAL A 257 -7.98 -9.68 24.59
N TYR A 258 -6.78 -9.45 25.11
CA TYR A 258 -5.55 -9.54 24.32
C TYR A 258 -5.39 -10.91 23.68
N GLN A 259 -5.57 -11.98 24.48
CA GLN A 259 -5.51 -13.36 24.00
C GLN A 259 -6.56 -13.66 22.92
N ALA A 260 -7.78 -13.12 23.05
CA ALA A 260 -8.81 -13.31 22.03
C ALA A 260 -8.42 -12.67 20.68
N VAL A 261 -7.80 -11.48 20.69
CA VAL A 261 -7.29 -10.83 19.48
C VAL A 261 -6.09 -11.59 18.92
N GLN A 262 -5.16 -12.02 19.75
CA GLN A 262 -4.00 -12.83 19.37
C GLN A 262 -4.43 -14.15 18.70
N GLN A 263 -5.41 -14.85 19.28
CA GLN A 263 -5.97 -16.08 18.70
C GLN A 263 -6.68 -15.82 17.35
N ALA A 264 -7.39 -14.71 17.24
CA ALA A 264 -8.03 -14.33 15.98
C ALA A 264 -7.00 -14.01 14.89
N GLN A 265 -5.93 -13.32 15.24
CA GLN A 265 -4.83 -13.00 14.33
C GLN A 265 -4.11 -14.28 13.90
N GLN A 266 -3.76 -15.16 14.84
CA GLN A 266 -3.13 -16.45 14.53
C GLN A 266 -4.02 -17.32 13.64
N ALA A 267 -5.31 -17.45 13.96
CA ALA A 267 -6.24 -18.24 13.15
C ALA A 267 -6.37 -17.70 11.72
N ALA A 268 -6.37 -16.36 11.54
CA ALA A 268 -6.38 -15.73 10.23
C ALA A 268 -5.09 -15.99 9.45
N VAL A 269 -3.92 -15.88 10.10
CA VAL A 269 -2.61 -16.20 9.50
C VAL A 269 -2.54 -17.67 9.08
N ASP A 270 -2.97 -18.59 9.94
CA ASP A 270 -2.98 -20.04 9.64
C ASP A 270 -3.91 -20.38 8.46
N GLY A 271 -4.93 -19.53 8.22
CA GLY A 271 -5.83 -19.65 7.09
C GLY A 271 -5.22 -19.17 5.77
N VAL A 272 -4.14 -18.37 5.79
CA VAL A 272 -3.54 -17.81 4.57
C VAL A 272 -2.85 -18.89 3.75
N LYS A 273 -3.32 -19.07 2.52
CA LYS A 273 -2.72 -19.99 1.54
C LYS A 273 -3.14 -19.59 0.11
N PRO A 274 -2.39 -20.00 -0.91
CA PRO A 274 -2.81 -19.76 -2.29
C PRO A 274 -4.16 -20.43 -2.59
N GLY A 275 -4.97 -19.74 -3.38
CA GLY A 275 -6.31 -20.24 -3.78
C GLY A 275 -7.45 -19.89 -2.83
N ILE A 276 -7.17 -19.40 -1.60
CA ILE A 276 -8.23 -18.94 -0.70
C ILE A 276 -8.72 -17.53 -1.13
N LYS A 277 -10.00 -17.23 -0.91
CA LYS A 277 -10.52 -15.89 -1.12
C LYS A 277 -10.13 -14.95 0.02
N ALA A 278 -9.82 -13.71 -0.29
CA ALA A 278 -9.48 -12.67 0.69
C ALA A 278 -10.58 -12.48 1.75
N GLY A 279 -11.84 -12.57 1.34
CA GLY A 279 -12.99 -12.51 2.26
C GLY A 279 -13.10 -13.69 3.23
N GLU A 280 -12.50 -14.84 2.92
CA GLU A 280 -12.48 -15.98 3.83
C GLU A 280 -11.53 -15.77 5.00
N ILE A 281 -10.42 -15.06 4.78
CA ILE A 281 -9.49 -14.67 5.85
C ILE A 281 -10.20 -13.74 6.86
N ASP A 282 -10.94 -12.73 6.36
CA ASP A 282 -11.76 -11.87 7.22
C ASP A 282 -12.82 -12.67 7.99
N HIS A 283 -13.45 -13.64 7.33
CA HIS A 283 -14.41 -14.54 7.99
C HIS A 283 -13.79 -15.34 9.13
N ILE A 284 -12.58 -15.87 8.95
CA ILE A 284 -11.85 -16.66 9.97
C ILE A 284 -11.56 -15.78 11.19
N ALA A 285 -11.01 -14.57 11.03
CA ALA A 285 -10.74 -13.65 12.11
C ALA A 285 -12.03 -13.29 12.88
N ARG A 286 -13.10 -12.92 12.18
CA ARG A 286 -14.39 -12.59 12.80
C ARG A 286 -15.03 -13.78 13.49
N LYS A 287 -14.89 -15.00 12.95
CA LYS A 287 -15.39 -16.23 13.60
C LYS A 287 -14.68 -16.47 14.91
N SER A 288 -13.35 -16.32 14.97
CA SER A 288 -12.59 -16.44 16.22
C SER A 288 -13.05 -15.42 17.27
N LEU A 289 -13.16 -14.14 16.89
CA LEU A 289 -13.65 -13.09 17.82
C LEU A 289 -15.11 -13.28 18.23
N ARG A 290 -15.94 -13.93 17.44
CA ARG A 290 -17.35 -14.25 17.80
C ARG A 290 -17.40 -15.27 18.92
N ASN A 291 -16.49 -16.25 18.92
CA ASN A 291 -16.39 -17.25 19.98
C ASN A 291 -16.06 -16.62 21.36
N SER A 292 -15.36 -15.48 21.34
CA SER A 292 -15.03 -14.70 22.54
C SER A 292 -16.05 -13.56 22.84
N GLY A 293 -17.15 -13.46 22.07
CA GLY A 293 -18.16 -12.40 22.24
C GLY A 293 -17.72 -10.99 21.77
N LEU A 294 -16.56 -10.87 21.12
CA LEU A 294 -15.90 -9.61 20.79
C LEU A 294 -16.11 -9.15 19.33
N ALA A 295 -16.69 -9.98 18.46
CA ALA A 295 -16.81 -9.68 17.02
C ALA A 295 -17.52 -8.37 16.70
N LYS A 296 -18.47 -7.92 17.54
CA LYS A 296 -19.19 -6.64 17.37
C LYS A 296 -18.31 -5.40 17.53
N TYR A 297 -17.14 -5.56 18.14
CA TYR A 297 -16.16 -4.51 18.37
C TYR A 297 -15.04 -4.50 17.32
N PHE A 298 -15.08 -5.42 16.35
CA PHE A 298 -14.16 -5.45 15.21
C PHE A 298 -14.79 -4.73 14.02
N THR A 299 -14.42 -3.47 13.81
CA THR A 299 -15.15 -2.52 12.95
C THR A 299 -14.51 -2.24 11.59
N HIS A 300 -13.31 -2.79 11.31
CA HIS A 300 -12.61 -2.62 10.03
C HIS A 300 -12.35 -3.94 9.31
N SER A 301 -11.67 -3.91 8.18
CA SER A 301 -11.21 -5.09 7.44
C SER A 301 -10.09 -5.82 8.20
N THR A 302 -9.92 -7.11 7.93
CA THR A 302 -8.84 -7.91 8.54
C THR A 302 -7.47 -7.58 7.96
N GLY A 303 -7.39 -6.86 6.82
CA GLY A 303 -6.13 -6.46 6.24
C GLY A 303 -6.23 -6.00 4.79
N HIS A 304 -5.07 -5.75 4.22
CA HIS A 304 -4.89 -5.25 2.86
C HIS A 304 -3.55 -5.71 2.28
N GLY A 305 -3.38 -5.54 0.97
CA GLY A 305 -2.06 -5.67 0.33
C GLY A 305 -1.14 -4.52 0.72
N VAL A 306 0.15 -4.77 0.73
CA VAL A 306 1.20 -3.78 1.00
C VAL A 306 2.28 -3.86 -0.07
N GLY A 307 2.86 -2.72 -0.45
CA GLY A 307 3.94 -2.67 -1.44
C GLY A 307 4.55 -1.28 -1.54
N LEU A 308 4.49 -0.68 -2.73
CA LEU A 308 4.90 0.71 -2.95
C LEU A 308 3.93 1.71 -2.30
N GLU A 309 2.72 1.28 -2.01
CA GLU A 309 1.74 2.01 -1.21
C GLU A 309 1.38 1.18 0.01
N ILE A 310 0.97 1.88 1.07
CA ILE A 310 0.56 1.22 2.30
C ILE A 310 -0.69 0.37 2.08
N HIS A 311 -1.65 0.86 1.30
CA HIS A 311 -2.84 0.12 0.94
C HIS A 311 -2.82 -0.25 -0.54
N GLU A 312 -2.63 -1.53 -0.84
CA GLU A 312 -2.71 -2.12 -2.17
C GLU A 312 -3.76 -3.25 -2.22
N LEU A 313 -3.98 -3.80 -3.40
CA LEU A 313 -4.73 -5.04 -3.56
C LEU A 313 -3.92 -6.26 -3.05
N PRO A 314 -4.62 -7.31 -2.53
CA PRO A 314 -6.06 -7.43 -2.32
C PRO A 314 -6.52 -6.77 -1.01
N ARG A 315 -7.85 -6.56 -0.86
CA ARG A 315 -8.44 -6.16 0.43
C ARG A 315 -8.99 -7.39 1.15
N LEU A 316 -8.61 -7.61 2.40
CA LEU A 316 -9.08 -8.71 3.23
C LEU A 316 -10.31 -8.27 4.04
N ALA A 317 -11.46 -8.19 3.39
CA ALA A 317 -12.72 -7.73 3.99
C ALA A 317 -13.88 -8.67 3.65
N ALA A 318 -14.97 -8.56 4.37
CA ALA A 318 -16.15 -9.39 4.15
C ALA A 318 -16.63 -9.34 2.70
N GLY A 319 -16.85 -10.52 2.10
CA GLY A 319 -17.40 -10.66 0.74
C GLY A 319 -16.40 -10.39 -0.40
N GLN A 320 -15.13 -10.11 -0.12
CA GLN A 320 -14.12 -9.89 -1.17
C GLN A 320 -13.84 -11.19 -1.95
N PRO A 321 -14.02 -11.17 -3.27
CA PRO A 321 -13.91 -12.36 -4.11
C PRO A 321 -12.47 -12.68 -4.56
N GLU A 322 -11.54 -11.73 -4.40
CA GLU A 322 -10.16 -11.87 -4.85
C GLU A 322 -9.51 -13.10 -4.24
N VAL A 323 -8.82 -13.87 -5.08
CA VAL A 323 -8.11 -15.08 -4.68
C VAL A 323 -6.67 -14.71 -4.34
N LEU A 324 -6.19 -15.17 -3.19
CA LEU A 324 -4.79 -15.00 -2.81
C LEU A 324 -3.88 -15.85 -3.70
N LEU A 325 -2.83 -15.23 -4.22
CA LEU A 325 -1.85 -15.85 -5.11
C LEU A 325 -0.45 -15.80 -4.49
N PRO A 326 0.43 -16.75 -4.80
CA PRO A 326 1.83 -16.68 -4.40
C PRO A 326 2.48 -15.35 -4.83
N GLY A 327 3.30 -14.78 -3.96
CA GLY A 327 3.92 -13.47 -4.15
C GLY A 327 3.09 -12.28 -3.65
N MET A 328 1.83 -12.47 -3.25
CA MET A 328 1.08 -11.41 -2.58
C MET A 328 1.62 -11.20 -1.17
N VAL A 329 1.79 -9.93 -0.75
CA VAL A 329 2.10 -9.53 0.62
C VAL A 329 0.92 -8.76 1.17
N ILE A 330 0.41 -9.21 2.31
CA ILE A 330 -0.83 -8.71 2.92
C ILE A 330 -0.60 -8.45 4.41
N THR A 331 -1.40 -7.56 5.01
CA THR A 331 -1.51 -7.44 6.46
C THR A 331 -2.58 -8.39 6.99
N VAL A 332 -2.41 -8.83 8.24
CA VAL A 332 -3.41 -9.56 9.02
C VAL A 332 -3.49 -8.90 10.39
N GLU A 333 -4.52 -8.06 10.58
CA GLU A 333 -4.58 -7.05 11.64
C GLU A 333 -5.93 -7.01 12.41
N PRO A 334 -6.50 -8.13 12.86
CA PRO A 334 -7.74 -8.05 13.62
C PRO A 334 -7.56 -7.20 14.87
N GLY A 335 -8.59 -6.37 15.16
CA GLY A 335 -8.61 -5.51 16.32
C GLY A 335 -10.00 -5.40 16.93
N VAL A 336 -10.07 -5.13 18.21
CA VAL A 336 -11.31 -4.90 18.95
C VAL A 336 -11.23 -3.57 19.69
N TYR A 337 -12.30 -2.78 19.63
CA TYR A 337 -12.34 -1.42 20.14
C TYR A 337 -13.64 -1.19 20.90
N VAL A 338 -13.54 -1.08 22.24
CA VAL A 338 -14.68 -0.83 23.12
C VAL A 338 -14.71 0.67 23.44
N PRO A 339 -15.65 1.44 22.87
CA PRO A 339 -15.67 2.89 23.03
C PRO A 339 -15.62 3.34 24.49
N GLY A 340 -14.72 4.29 24.78
CA GLY A 340 -14.53 4.85 26.11
C GLY A 340 -13.81 3.92 27.11
N LYS A 341 -13.40 2.72 26.69
CA LYS A 341 -12.69 1.77 27.54
C LYS A 341 -11.29 1.46 27.04
N TRP A 342 -11.17 0.69 25.96
CA TRP A 342 -9.87 0.19 25.48
C TRP A 342 -10.01 -0.37 24.07
N GLY A 343 -8.88 -0.50 23.40
CA GLY A 343 -8.72 -1.23 22.13
C GLY A 343 -7.43 -2.03 22.09
N VAL A 344 -7.46 -3.10 21.32
CA VAL A 344 -6.32 -4.00 21.06
C VAL A 344 -6.29 -4.33 19.58
N ARG A 345 -5.15 -4.19 18.93
CA ARG A 345 -4.84 -4.68 17.58
C ARG A 345 -3.50 -5.40 17.59
N ILE A 346 -3.42 -6.49 16.86
CA ILE A 346 -2.18 -7.23 16.61
C ILE A 346 -2.12 -7.48 15.11
N GLU A 347 -1.00 -7.11 14.50
CA GLU A 347 -0.83 -7.12 13.06
C GLU A 347 0.53 -7.64 12.66
N ASP A 348 0.53 -8.44 11.61
CA ASP A 348 1.73 -8.83 10.88
C ASP A 348 1.55 -8.66 9.38
N MET A 349 2.66 -8.39 8.71
CA MET A 349 2.78 -8.58 7.26
C MET A 349 3.06 -10.04 6.95
N VAL A 350 2.34 -10.58 5.97
CA VAL A 350 2.35 -12.00 5.61
C VAL A 350 2.55 -12.15 4.10
N LEU A 351 3.55 -12.92 3.70
CA LEU A 351 3.79 -13.31 2.32
C LEU A 351 3.03 -14.60 2.01
N VAL A 352 2.21 -14.59 0.98
CA VAL A 352 1.59 -15.80 0.42
C VAL A 352 2.64 -16.58 -0.38
N THR A 353 2.90 -17.82 0.01
CA THR A 353 3.87 -18.71 -0.64
C THR A 353 3.17 -19.73 -1.54
N GLU A 354 3.91 -20.58 -2.24
CA GLU A 354 3.36 -21.65 -3.09
C GLU A 354 2.49 -22.68 -2.32
N ARG A 355 2.72 -22.85 -1.01
CA ARG A 355 2.07 -23.91 -0.21
C ARG A 355 1.32 -23.41 1.03
N GLY A 356 1.45 -22.14 1.37
CA GLY A 356 0.87 -21.55 2.59
C GLY A 356 1.25 -20.09 2.69
N CYS A 357 1.81 -19.69 3.83
CA CYS A 357 2.29 -18.33 4.03
C CYS A 357 3.55 -18.29 4.90
N GLU A 358 4.18 -17.13 4.89
CA GLU A 358 5.30 -16.78 5.75
C GLU A 358 5.02 -15.44 6.43
N VAL A 359 5.12 -15.41 7.75
CA VAL A 359 5.04 -14.17 8.53
C VAL A 359 6.35 -13.42 8.37
N LEU A 360 6.30 -12.20 7.83
CA LEU A 360 7.47 -11.37 7.61
C LEU A 360 7.86 -10.57 8.86
N THR A 361 6.88 -10.24 9.72
CA THR A 361 7.09 -9.44 10.93
C THR A 361 7.74 -10.29 12.04
N PRO A 362 9.00 -10.02 12.43
CA PRO A 362 9.73 -10.85 13.40
C PRO A 362 9.36 -10.57 14.85
N THR A 363 8.70 -9.43 15.13
CA THR A 363 8.36 -8.98 16.49
C THR A 363 7.36 -9.92 17.16
N SER A 364 7.62 -10.31 18.43
CA SER A 364 6.72 -11.15 19.21
C SER A 364 5.31 -10.58 19.30
N ARG A 365 4.32 -11.47 19.32
CA ARG A 365 2.89 -11.14 19.52
C ARG A 365 2.44 -11.32 20.95
N GLU A 366 3.35 -11.65 21.87
CA GLU A 366 3.03 -11.78 23.28
C GLU A 366 2.76 -10.41 23.93
N LEU A 367 1.87 -10.40 24.93
CA LEU A 367 1.56 -9.18 25.67
C LEU A 367 2.77 -8.72 26.48
N VAL A 368 3.31 -7.56 26.11
CA VAL A 368 4.35 -6.89 26.92
C VAL A 368 3.65 -6.01 27.96
N ALA A 369 4.01 -6.20 29.22
CA ALA A 369 3.63 -5.32 30.33
C ALA A 369 4.82 -4.43 30.70
N ILE A 370 4.60 -3.12 30.81
CA ILE A 370 5.60 -2.07 31.09
C ILE A 370 5.31 -1.47 32.46
#